data_c9f05bd866a2bc07c72f1558b9cbb865
#
_entry.id   c9f05bd866a2bc07c72f1558b9cbb865
#
_cell.length_a   1.000
_cell.length_b   1.000
_cell.length_c   1.000
_cell.angle_alpha   90.00
_cell.angle_beta   90.00
_cell.angle_gamma   90.00
#
_symmetry.space_group_name_H-M   'P 1'
#
loop_
_entity.id
_entity.type
_entity.pdbx_description
1 polymer ?
#
loop_
_entity_poly.entity_id
_entity_poly.type
_entity_poly.pdbx_seq_one_letter_code
_entity_poly.pdbx_strand_id
1 'polypeptide(L)'
;RLLALSSVVSPDADSVSIAQNRVSEKQFLGTNGFAVAPYAIIERHADLTAQDIVDLLPGILKVSQFGYDGKGQKSVANKSELIAAYTELNHSVCVLEKFMPLVSEISVVVARSRVGELKTFPVSENQHVNGILDVSIVPARVSAALAEQAQSMASQVAEKLNYQGVLCVEF
;
A
#
# COMPACT_ATOMS: atom_id res chain seq x y z
N ARG A 1 1.34 14.58 -14.95
CA ARG A 1 0.69 14.42 -16.28
C ARG A 1 1.08 15.53 -17.27
N LEU A 2 1.09 16.80 -16.86
CA LEU A 2 1.42 17.90 -17.80
C LEU A 2 2.85 17.79 -18.38
N LEU A 3 3.85 17.39 -17.59
CA LEU A 3 5.21 17.18 -18.05
C LEU A 3 5.34 16.04 -19.06
N ALA A 4 4.53 14.99 -18.93
CA ALA A 4 4.53 13.85 -19.86
C ALA A 4 4.01 14.19 -21.26
N LEU A 5 3.36 15.35 -21.44
CA LEU A 5 2.92 15.84 -22.75
C LEU A 5 4.05 16.47 -23.58
N SER A 6 5.13 16.89 -22.93
CA SER A 6 6.26 17.59 -23.55
C SER A 6 7.62 16.93 -23.35
N SER A 7 7.72 15.93 -22.45
CA SER A 7 8.96 15.29 -22.08
C SER A 7 8.76 13.83 -21.69
N VAL A 8 9.79 13.01 -21.86
CA VAL A 8 9.80 11.65 -21.32
C VAL A 8 10.05 11.75 -19.81
N VAL A 9 9.05 11.30 -19.03
CA VAL A 9 9.09 11.31 -17.56
C VAL A 9 9.12 9.87 -17.05
N SER A 10 9.99 9.57 -16.10
CA SER A 10 10.08 8.27 -15.43
C SER A 10 10.15 8.50 -13.90
N PRO A 11 9.33 7.78 -13.11
CA PRO A 11 8.24 6.92 -13.55
C PRO A 11 7.14 7.70 -14.29
N ASP A 12 6.32 6.98 -15.07
CA ASP A 12 5.21 7.60 -15.80
C ASP A 12 4.08 8.06 -14.87
N ALA A 13 3.20 8.92 -15.39
CA ALA A 13 2.15 9.54 -14.59
C ALA A 13 1.11 8.54 -14.06
N ASP A 14 0.86 7.45 -14.78
CA ASP A 14 -0.14 6.44 -14.37
C ASP A 14 0.41 5.58 -13.24
N SER A 15 1.67 5.15 -13.31
CA SER A 15 2.36 4.48 -12.20
C SER A 15 2.38 5.32 -10.93
N VAL A 16 2.70 6.61 -11.04
CA VAL A 16 2.67 7.54 -9.89
C VAL A 16 1.26 7.71 -9.35
N SER A 17 0.25 7.85 -10.22
CA SER A 17 -1.16 8.00 -9.81
C SER A 17 -1.67 6.78 -9.04
N ILE A 18 -1.26 5.56 -9.44
CA ILE A 18 -1.58 4.32 -8.72
C ILE A 18 -0.90 4.33 -7.35
N ALA A 19 0.41 4.57 -7.29
CA ALA A 19 1.17 4.51 -6.04
C ALA A 19 0.77 5.61 -5.02
N GLN A 20 0.23 6.74 -5.46
CA GLN A 20 -0.19 7.85 -4.60
C GLN A 20 -1.63 7.74 -4.08
N ASN A 21 -2.39 6.76 -4.54
CA ASN A 21 -3.80 6.61 -4.16
C ASN A 21 -4.08 5.16 -3.72
N ARG A 22 -4.37 4.98 -2.42
CA ARG A 22 -4.62 3.65 -1.82
C ARG A 22 -5.77 2.89 -2.48
N VAL A 23 -6.79 3.58 -2.98
CA VAL A 23 -7.89 2.93 -3.72
C VAL A 23 -7.37 2.35 -5.03
N SER A 24 -6.66 3.17 -5.81
CA SER A 24 -6.08 2.75 -7.09
C SER A 24 -5.04 1.64 -6.91
N GLU A 25 -4.19 1.75 -5.88
CA GLU A 25 -3.20 0.74 -5.51
C GLU A 25 -3.87 -0.61 -5.20
N LYS A 26 -4.85 -0.63 -4.29
CA LYS A 26 -5.58 -1.85 -3.92
C LYS A 26 -6.31 -2.48 -5.11
N GLN A 27 -6.95 -1.68 -5.93
CA GLN A 27 -7.62 -2.14 -7.14
C GLN A 27 -6.63 -2.71 -8.14
N PHE A 28 -5.50 -2.04 -8.37
CA PHE A 28 -4.44 -2.52 -9.25
C PHE A 28 -3.88 -3.86 -8.76
N LEU A 29 -3.52 -3.96 -7.48
CA LEU A 29 -2.97 -5.19 -6.91
C LEU A 29 -3.98 -6.34 -7.00
N GLY A 30 -5.22 -6.12 -6.58
CA GLY A 30 -6.26 -7.15 -6.63
C GLY A 30 -6.59 -7.61 -8.06
N THR A 31 -6.70 -6.69 -9.02
CA THR A 31 -6.97 -7.01 -10.42
C THR A 31 -5.84 -7.82 -11.07
N ASN A 32 -4.60 -7.61 -10.62
CA ASN A 32 -3.44 -8.35 -11.10
C ASN A 32 -3.14 -9.63 -10.30
N GLY A 33 -4.02 -10.02 -9.37
CA GLY A 33 -3.92 -11.27 -8.63
C GLY A 33 -2.95 -11.25 -7.44
N PHE A 34 -2.52 -10.08 -7.01
CA PHE A 34 -1.72 -9.94 -5.80
C PHE A 34 -2.63 -9.99 -4.56
N ALA A 35 -2.17 -10.72 -3.55
CA ALA A 35 -2.87 -10.77 -2.27
C ALA A 35 -2.76 -9.40 -1.56
N VAL A 36 -3.89 -8.92 -1.08
CA VAL A 36 -3.99 -7.72 -0.24
C VAL A 36 -4.86 -8.02 0.98
N ALA A 37 -4.65 -7.31 2.08
CA ALA A 37 -5.55 -7.41 3.22
C ALA A 37 -7.00 -7.12 2.77
N PRO A 38 -8.01 -7.83 3.31
CA PRO A 38 -9.41 -7.52 3.02
C PRO A 38 -9.69 -6.04 3.29
N TYR A 39 -10.37 -5.38 2.37
CA TYR A 39 -10.63 -3.95 2.46
C TYR A 39 -11.96 -3.55 1.85
N ALA A 40 -12.45 -2.38 2.24
CA ALA A 40 -13.57 -1.70 1.59
C ALA A 40 -13.23 -0.22 1.37
N ILE A 41 -13.84 0.36 0.35
CA ILE A 41 -13.71 1.78 0.02
C ILE A 41 -14.87 2.52 0.68
N ILE A 42 -14.58 3.63 1.34
CA ILE A 42 -15.55 4.50 1.99
C ILE A 42 -15.47 5.87 1.29
N GLU A 43 -16.48 6.17 0.50
CA GLU A 43 -16.58 7.43 -0.23
C GLU A 43 -17.52 8.43 0.46
N ARG A 44 -18.50 7.90 1.20
CA ARG A 44 -19.57 8.71 1.83
C ARG A 44 -20.02 8.08 3.14
N HIS A 45 -20.63 8.88 3.99
CA HIS A 45 -21.11 8.44 5.31
C HIS A 45 -22.07 7.24 5.26
N ALA A 46 -22.87 7.12 4.20
CA ALA A 46 -23.80 6.00 4.03
C ALA A 46 -23.09 4.64 3.94
N ASP A 47 -21.85 4.59 3.44
CA ASP A 47 -21.08 3.36 3.27
C ASP A 47 -20.71 2.73 4.62
N LEU A 48 -20.57 3.56 5.69
CA LEU A 48 -20.17 3.11 7.03
C LEU A 48 -21.15 2.13 7.70
N THR A 49 -22.33 1.94 7.12
CA THR A 49 -23.36 1.06 7.67
C THR A 49 -23.52 -0.25 6.91
N ALA A 50 -22.81 -0.42 5.80
CA ALA A 50 -22.85 -1.62 5.00
C ALA A 50 -22.26 -2.82 5.78
N GLN A 51 -22.83 -4.01 5.59
CA GLN A 51 -22.45 -5.19 6.37
C GLN A 51 -21.02 -5.64 6.07
N ASP A 52 -20.61 -5.57 4.82
CA ASP A 52 -19.25 -5.90 4.37
C ASP A 52 -18.19 -5.00 5.02
N ILE A 53 -18.53 -3.76 5.33
CA ILE A 53 -17.66 -2.83 6.08
C ILE A 53 -17.58 -3.23 7.56
N VAL A 54 -18.71 -3.59 8.18
CA VAL A 54 -18.73 -4.02 9.58
C VAL A 54 -17.92 -5.30 9.78
N ASP A 55 -17.91 -6.20 8.81
CA ASP A 55 -17.17 -7.47 8.84
C ASP A 55 -15.62 -7.29 8.76
N LEU A 56 -15.16 -6.09 8.40
CA LEU A 56 -13.74 -5.73 8.41
C LEU A 56 -13.23 -5.23 9.78
N LEU A 57 -14.13 -5.09 10.75
CA LEU A 57 -13.72 -4.65 12.09
C LEU A 57 -13.23 -5.83 12.96
N PRO A 58 -12.22 -5.64 13.80
CA PRO A 58 -11.42 -4.43 13.93
C PRO A 58 -10.58 -4.15 12.68
N GLY A 59 -10.36 -2.88 12.36
CA GLY A 59 -9.70 -2.47 11.14
C GLY A 59 -8.86 -1.19 11.29
N ILE A 60 -8.24 -0.79 10.21
CA ILE A 60 -7.50 0.47 10.11
C ILE A 60 -8.13 1.30 8.98
N LEU A 61 -8.69 2.44 9.34
CA LEU A 61 -9.22 3.42 8.39
C LEU A 61 -8.09 4.33 7.93
N LYS A 62 -7.85 4.39 6.61
CA LYS A 62 -6.75 5.17 6.01
C LYS A 62 -7.30 6.11 4.95
N VAL A 63 -6.91 7.38 4.94
CA VAL A 63 -7.23 8.28 3.82
C VAL A 63 -6.61 7.74 2.52
N SER A 64 -7.32 7.93 1.41
CA SER A 64 -6.86 7.43 0.11
C SER A 64 -5.60 8.14 -0.41
N GLN A 65 -5.42 9.40 -0.06
CA GLN A 65 -4.31 10.24 -0.51
C GLN A 65 -3.79 11.13 0.62
N PHE A 66 -2.54 11.61 0.49
CA PHE A 66 -1.90 12.56 1.40
C PHE A 66 -1.73 12.09 2.85
N GLY A 67 -1.83 10.79 3.12
CA GLY A 67 -1.41 10.21 4.40
C GLY A 67 0.11 10.04 4.44
N TYR A 68 0.77 10.46 5.54
CA TYR A 68 2.19 10.31 5.78
C TYR A 68 2.47 10.18 7.29
N ASP A 69 3.56 9.53 7.66
CA ASP A 69 4.04 9.38 9.05
C ASP A 69 2.95 9.00 10.05
N GLY A 70 2.12 8.01 9.71
CA GLY A 70 0.98 7.60 10.56
C GLY A 70 -0.18 8.61 10.58
N LYS A 71 -0.04 9.79 9.98
CA LYS A 71 -1.12 10.75 9.82
C LYS A 71 -2.08 10.32 8.72
N GLY A 72 -3.38 10.55 8.94
CA GLY A 72 -4.41 10.12 8.00
C GLY A 72 -4.77 8.63 8.12
N GLN A 73 -4.45 7.99 9.25
CA GLN A 73 -4.93 6.65 9.58
C GLN A 73 -5.41 6.57 11.03
N LYS A 74 -6.39 5.69 11.27
CA LYS A 74 -7.01 5.46 12.58
C LYS A 74 -7.31 3.97 12.74
N SER A 75 -6.87 3.38 13.85
CA SER A 75 -7.33 2.05 14.25
C SER A 75 -8.74 2.17 14.80
N VAL A 76 -9.63 1.27 14.39
CA VAL A 76 -11.04 1.26 14.76
C VAL A 76 -11.45 -0.15 15.16
N ALA A 77 -12.01 -0.30 16.36
CA ALA A 77 -12.42 -1.61 16.88
C ALA A 77 -13.89 -1.94 16.56
N ASN A 78 -14.72 -0.91 16.37
CA ASN A 78 -16.17 -1.05 16.20
C ASN A 78 -16.73 0.08 15.34
N LYS A 79 -18.02 -0.07 14.99
CA LYS A 79 -18.74 0.89 14.14
C LYS A 79 -18.76 2.33 14.69
N SER A 80 -18.86 2.48 16.00
CA SER A 80 -18.90 3.82 16.64
C SER A 80 -17.56 4.54 16.43
N GLU A 81 -16.46 3.82 16.64
CA GLU A 81 -15.10 4.34 16.40
C GLU A 81 -14.85 4.61 14.92
N LEU A 82 -15.37 3.76 14.03
CA LEU A 82 -15.27 3.96 12.58
C LEU A 82 -15.93 5.27 12.14
N ILE A 83 -17.15 5.55 12.64
CA ILE A 83 -17.88 6.80 12.34
C ILE A 83 -17.11 8.01 12.89
N ALA A 84 -16.61 7.93 14.12
CA ALA A 84 -15.82 9.01 14.72
C ALA A 84 -14.53 9.27 13.92
N ALA A 85 -13.79 8.18 13.58
CA ALA A 85 -12.56 8.26 12.79
C ALA A 85 -12.80 8.88 11.40
N TYR A 86 -13.90 8.51 10.73
CA TYR A 86 -14.25 9.06 9.42
C TYR A 86 -14.54 10.57 9.50
N THR A 87 -15.17 11.01 10.59
CA THR A 87 -15.41 12.44 10.88
C THR A 87 -14.09 13.18 11.12
N GLU A 88 -13.17 12.60 11.94
CA GLU A 88 -11.86 13.19 12.20
C GLU A 88 -10.99 13.28 10.94
N LEU A 89 -11.18 12.38 9.98
CA LEU A 89 -10.54 12.41 8.66
C LEU A 89 -11.27 13.30 7.64
N ASN A 90 -12.12 14.21 8.13
CA ASN A 90 -12.85 15.22 7.34
C ASN A 90 -13.70 14.62 6.21
N HIS A 91 -14.28 13.46 6.43
CA HIS A 91 -15.10 12.74 5.43
C HIS A 91 -14.39 12.53 4.08
N SER A 92 -13.08 12.45 4.11
CA SER A 92 -12.26 12.16 2.93
C SER A 92 -12.53 10.76 2.42
N VAL A 93 -12.28 10.50 1.14
CA VAL A 93 -12.28 9.12 0.63
C VAL A 93 -11.25 8.30 1.38
N CYS A 94 -11.69 7.18 1.96
CA CYS A 94 -10.87 6.31 2.79
C CYS A 94 -10.91 4.86 2.28
N VAL A 95 -9.92 4.10 2.71
CA VAL A 95 -9.90 2.64 2.65
C VAL A 95 -9.93 2.11 4.08
N LEU A 96 -10.92 1.30 4.41
CA LEU A 96 -10.92 0.51 5.64
C LEU A 96 -10.26 -0.84 5.33
N GLU A 97 -9.15 -1.12 5.96
CA GLU A 97 -8.46 -2.40 5.89
C GLU A 97 -8.72 -3.21 7.15
N LYS A 98 -9.01 -4.51 7.00
CA LYS A 98 -9.11 -5.41 8.14
C LYS A 98 -7.78 -5.44 8.90
N PHE A 99 -7.83 -5.36 10.22
CA PHE A 99 -6.64 -5.50 11.05
C PHE A 99 -6.06 -6.91 10.89
N MET A 100 -4.80 -6.98 10.47
CA MET A 100 -4.06 -8.23 10.31
C MET A 100 -3.01 -8.34 11.42
N PRO A 101 -2.94 -9.48 12.13
CA PRO A 101 -1.88 -9.70 13.12
C PRO A 101 -0.57 -10.00 12.38
N LEU A 102 0.19 -8.94 12.07
CA LEU A 102 1.46 -9.08 11.37
C LEU A 102 2.51 -9.74 12.26
N VAL A 103 3.26 -10.68 11.71
CA VAL A 103 4.41 -11.32 12.36
C VAL A 103 5.67 -10.46 12.14
N SER A 104 5.82 -9.95 10.94
CA SER A 104 6.87 -9.00 10.56
C SER A 104 6.42 -8.21 9.33
N GLU A 105 7.04 -7.08 9.11
CA GLU A 105 6.91 -6.29 7.89
C GLU A 105 8.23 -6.34 7.13
N ILE A 106 8.17 -6.61 5.84
CA ILE A 106 9.34 -6.65 4.97
C ILE A 106 9.12 -5.78 3.73
N SER A 107 10.20 -5.34 3.13
CA SER A 107 10.12 -4.57 1.89
C SER A 107 11.20 -4.99 0.90
N VAL A 108 10.90 -4.80 -0.38
CA VAL A 108 11.82 -5.03 -1.48
C VAL A 108 11.89 -3.77 -2.34
N VAL A 109 13.09 -3.23 -2.46
CA VAL A 109 13.39 -2.22 -3.46
C VAL A 109 13.72 -2.92 -4.77
N VAL A 110 12.97 -2.57 -5.83
CA VAL A 110 13.17 -3.07 -7.19
C VAL A 110 13.49 -1.91 -8.12
N ALA A 111 14.48 -2.10 -8.97
CA ALA A 111 14.82 -1.17 -10.04
C ALA A 111 14.49 -1.80 -11.39
N ARG A 112 13.77 -1.08 -12.25
CA ARG A 112 13.46 -1.51 -13.61
C ARG A 112 13.90 -0.47 -14.62
N SER A 113 14.70 -0.92 -15.59
CA SER A 113 15.20 -0.07 -16.66
C SER A 113 14.14 0.21 -17.73
N ARG A 114 14.41 1.15 -18.63
CA ARG A 114 13.53 1.47 -19.78
C ARG A 114 13.40 0.31 -20.77
N VAL A 115 14.38 -0.61 -20.81
CA VAL A 115 14.37 -1.78 -21.67
C VAL A 115 13.80 -3.02 -20.97
N GLY A 116 13.28 -2.85 -19.73
CA GLY A 116 12.60 -3.90 -18.99
C GLY A 116 13.51 -4.75 -18.10
N GLU A 117 14.82 -4.46 -18.00
CA GLU A 117 15.70 -5.17 -17.08
C GLU A 117 15.32 -4.87 -15.63
N LEU A 118 15.22 -5.91 -14.81
CA LEU A 118 14.87 -5.84 -13.40
C LEU A 118 16.04 -6.25 -12.52
N LYS A 119 16.23 -5.52 -11.43
CA LYS A 119 17.12 -5.88 -10.33
C LYS A 119 16.43 -5.59 -9.00
N THR A 120 16.51 -6.53 -8.08
CA THR A 120 16.02 -6.35 -6.70
C THR A 120 17.20 -6.17 -5.76
N PHE A 121 17.00 -5.35 -4.75
CA PHE A 121 17.89 -5.29 -3.60
C PHE A 121 17.57 -6.45 -2.63
N PRO A 122 18.48 -6.76 -1.68
CA PRO A 122 18.16 -7.68 -0.60
C PRO A 122 16.91 -7.22 0.14
N VAL A 123 16.11 -8.18 0.60
CA VAL A 123 14.90 -7.91 1.39
C VAL A 123 15.26 -7.19 2.67
N SER A 124 14.52 -6.15 3.01
CA SER A 124 14.62 -5.41 4.26
C SER A 124 13.51 -5.85 5.22
N GLU A 125 13.84 -6.06 6.49
CA GLU A 125 12.88 -6.20 7.57
C GLU A 125 12.67 -4.81 8.20
N ASN A 126 11.42 -4.39 8.30
CA ASN A 126 11.06 -3.06 8.75
C ASN A 126 10.42 -3.11 10.14
N GLN A 127 10.90 -2.26 11.04
CA GLN A 127 10.34 -2.09 12.36
C GLN A 127 9.74 -0.70 12.46
N HIS A 128 8.45 -0.65 12.81
CA HIS A 128 7.71 0.60 12.97
C HIS A 128 7.45 0.89 14.44
N VAL A 129 7.59 2.16 14.81
CA VAL A 129 7.21 2.68 16.13
C VAL A 129 6.13 3.72 15.92
N ASN A 130 4.95 3.50 16.51
CA ASN A 130 3.78 4.39 16.37
C ASN A 130 3.37 4.63 14.89
N GLY A 131 3.54 3.61 14.02
CA GLY A 131 3.21 3.70 12.59
C GLY A 131 4.23 4.47 11.75
N ILE A 132 5.41 4.76 12.29
CA ILE A 132 6.53 5.40 11.60
C ILE A 132 7.68 4.39 11.50
N LEU A 133 8.28 4.25 10.33
CA LEU A 133 9.45 3.40 10.13
C LEU A 133 10.61 3.92 10.99
N ASP A 134 11.09 3.08 11.90
CA ASP A 134 12.19 3.38 12.83
C ASP A 134 13.50 2.72 12.39
N VAL A 135 13.44 1.41 12.08
CA VAL A 135 14.63 0.62 11.71
C VAL A 135 14.34 -0.26 10.51
N SER A 136 15.26 -0.30 9.57
CA SER A 136 15.32 -1.30 8.49
C SER A 136 16.56 -2.17 8.65
N ILE A 137 16.39 -3.48 8.73
CA ILE A 137 17.46 -4.47 8.87
C ILE A 137 17.67 -5.17 7.54
N VAL A 138 18.87 -5.11 6.99
CA VAL A 138 19.24 -5.71 5.71
C VAL A 138 20.45 -6.62 5.89
N PRO A 139 20.40 -7.88 5.45
CA PRO A 139 19.22 -8.57 4.92
C PRO A 139 18.19 -8.87 6.02
N ALA A 140 16.92 -9.00 5.62
CA ALA A 140 15.83 -9.37 6.53
C ALA A 140 16.07 -10.74 7.18
N ARG A 141 15.63 -10.88 8.44
CA ARG A 141 15.75 -12.13 9.22
C ARG A 141 14.60 -13.10 8.90
N VAL A 142 14.41 -13.38 7.64
CA VAL A 142 13.39 -14.29 7.11
C VAL A 142 14.01 -15.48 6.41
N SER A 143 13.22 -16.53 6.11
CA SER A 143 13.72 -17.66 5.34
C SER A 143 14.09 -17.26 3.91
N ALA A 144 15.05 -17.96 3.31
CA ALA A 144 15.44 -17.73 1.90
C ALA A 144 14.24 -17.84 0.95
N ALA A 145 13.36 -18.82 1.17
CA ALA A 145 12.16 -19.01 0.36
C ALA A 145 11.20 -17.81 0.44
N LEU A 146 11.00 -17.21 1.64
CA LEU A 146 10.16 -16.02 1.80
C LEU A 146 10.82 -14.80 1.13
N ALA A 147 12.13 -14.66 1.27
CA ALA A 147 12.86 -13.57 0.61
C ALA A 147 12.75 -13.66 -0.92
N GLU A 148 12.93 -14.84 -1.50
CA GLU A 148 12.78 -15.09 -2.95
C GLU A 148 11.34 -14.81 -3.41
N GLN A 149 10.34 -15.23 -2.63
CA GLN A 149 8.94 -14.95 -2.92
C GLN A 149 8.65 -13.45 -2.93
N ALA A 150 9.11 -12.71 -1.94
CA ALA A 150 8.93 -11.25 -1.86
C ALA A 150 9.60 -10.53 -3.05
N GLN A 151 10.84 -10.91 -3.39
CA GLN A 151 11.56 -10.36 -4.54
C GLN A 151 10.85 -10.65 -5.87
N SER A 152 10.33 -11.87 -6.03
CA SER A 152 9.54 -12.26 -7.20
C SER A 152 8.27 -11.44 -7.31
N MET A 153 7.53 -11.26 -6.21
CA MET A 153 6.30 -10.46 -6.18
C MET A 153 6.58 -8.99 -6.50
N ALA A 154 7.61 -8.39 -5.90
CA ALA A 154 8.00 -7.01 -6.18
C ALA A 154 8.37 -6.80 -7.66
N SER A 155 9.09 -7.76 -8.25
CA SER A 155 9.42 -7.76 -9.68
C SER A 155 8.16 -7.80 -10.55
N GLN A 156 7.21 -8.69 -10.23
CA GLN A 156 5.94 -8.80 -10.95
C GLN A 156 5.09 -7.52 -10.82
N VAL A 157 5.06 -6.88 -9.65
CA VAL A 157 4.39 -5.58 -9.48
C VAL A 157 5.00 -4.53 -10.40
N ALA A 158 6.33 -4.42 -10.44
CA ALA A 158 7.02 -3.48 -11.31
C ALA A 158 6.79 -3.76 -12.80
N GLU A 159 6.70 -5.03 -13.19
CA GLU A 159 6.36 -5.44 -14.57
C GLU A 159 4.92 -5.05 -14.93
N LYS A 160 3.95 -5.39 -14.07
CA LYS A 160 2.53 -5.08 -14.29
C LYS A 160 2.24 -3.59 -14.37
N LEU A 161 2.96 -2.79 -13.59
CA LEU A 161 2.93 -1.33 -13.67
C LEU A 161 3.65 -0.79 -14.91
N ASN A 162 4.41 -1.61 -15.63
CA ASN A 162 5.39 -1.15 -16.60
C ASN A 162 6.30 -0.04 -16.04
N TYR A 163 6.62 -0.17 -14.74
CA TYR A 163 7.34 0.86 -13.98
C TYR A 163 8.74 1.09 -14.54
N GLN A 164 9.18 2.32 -14.62
CA GLN A 164 10.54 2.69 -14.99
C GLN A 164 11.15 3.53 -13.88
N GLY A 165 12.19 3.01 -13.25
CA GLY A 165 12.84 3.64 -12.10
C GLY A 165 12.98 2.71 -10.92
N VAL A 166 12.94 3.26 -9.72
CA VAL A 166 13.06 2.53 -8.45
C VAL A 166 11.72 2.55 -7.73
N LEU A 167 11.25 1.37 -7.35
CA LEU A 167 10.00 1.15 -6.62
C LEU A 167 10.30 0.36 -5.34
N CYS A 168 9.67 0.73 -4.24
CA CYS A 168 9.65 -0.06 -3.01
C CYS A 168 8.28 -0.73 -2.88
N VAL A 169 8.26 -2.03 -2.61
CA VAL A 169 7.06 -2.82 -2.33
C VAL A 169 7.16 -3.35 -0.91
N GLU A 170 6.14 -3.07 -0.11
CA GLU A 170 6.02 -3.51 1.30
C GLU A 170 5.06 -4.70 1.42
N PHE A 171 5.40 -5.64 2.33
CA PHE A 171 4.68 -6.88 2.57
C PHE A 171 4.45 -7.12 4.06
#